data_232b56f636c52f4b41b1851c1509fe7a
#
_entry.id   232b56f636c52f4b41b1851c1509fe7a
#
_cell.length_a   1.000
_cell.length_b   1.000
_cell.length_c   1.000
_cell.angle_alpha   90.00
_cell.angle_beta   90.00
_cell.angle_gamma   90.00
#
_symmetry.space_group_name_H-M   'P 1'
#
loop_
_entity.id
_entity.type
_entity.pdbx_description
1 polymer ?
#
loop_
_entity_poly.entity_id
_entity_poly.type
_entity_poly.pdbx_seq_one_letter_code
_entity_poly.pdbx_strand_id
1 'polypeptide(L)'
;DLPFSVKLPNALDPHLRIRDYGVGMTEDVVYDVYINYMKSDKTDTNSETGCFGIGSKTPLAYADQFNITTYNDGTMTMYALVKSEDGVPELNEFGSWDTQEDNGVEISFSVKEDDFNKFSNRAVEVYKYFNTRPEVSGNGDFAYPERKDIISGDTWRISKGSYSDNTVVVMGNVAYPVDVWQFEYDSKERGFLHNNAVIEVPIGDLNVAPSREALEYNEHTLKGISKAIDRVMAEIADSIGVRFAKANSWWQAKAIQREIVREIKGIGSIEELSMFNGRSLDDYPELY
;
A
#
# COMPACT_ATOMS: atom_id res chain seq x y z
N ASP A 1 5.07 12.86 9.18
CA ASP A 1 4.49 13.15 7.86
C ASP A 1 3.12 13.79 8.08
N LEU A 2 2.85 14.90 7.39
CA LEU A 2 1.53 15.50 7.40
C LEU A 2 0.60 14.64 6.54
N PRO A 3 -0.65 14.39 6.95
CA PRO A 3 -1.61 13.70 6.12
C PRO A 3 -1.90 14.57 4.88
N PHE A 4 -1.95 13.93 3.70
CA PHE A 4 -2.46 14.59 2.51
C PHE A 4 -3.98 14.49 2.47
N SER A 5 -4.65 15.32 1.67
CA SER A 5 -6.09 15.28 1.53
C SER A 5 -6.52 14.80 0.14
N VAL A 6 -7.67 14.12 0.11
CA VAL A 6 -8.31 13.64 -1.12
C VAL A 6 -9.76 14.06 -1.11
N LYS A 7 -10.18 14.83 -2.10
CA LYS A 7 -11.58 15.13 -2.33
C LYS A 7 -12.09 14.27 -3.49
N LEU A 8 -12.96 13.34 -3.18
CA LEU A 8 -13.58 12.45 -4.16
C LEU A 8 -14.64 13.20 -4.97
N PRO A 9 -14.78 12.87 -6.27
CA PRO A 9 -15.78 13.49 -7.13
C PRO A 9 -17.20 13.11 -6.71
N ASN A 10 -18.13 14.04 -6.86
CA ASN A 10 -19.55 13.84 -6.64
C ASN A 10 -20.37 14.73 -7.58
N ALA A 11 -21.71 14.62 -7.55
CA ALA A 11 -22.60 15.35 -8.45
C ALA A 11 -22.53 16.89 -8.29
N LEU A 12 -22.13 17.39 -7.11
CA LEU A 12 -21.98 18.84 -6.86
C LEU A 12 -20.59 19.36 -7.25
N ASP A 13 -19.59 18.53 -7.16
CA ASP A 13 -18.20 18.83 -7.56
C ASP A 13 -17.61 17.60 -8.25
N PRO A 14 -17.67 17.51 -9.59
CA PRO A 14 -17.23 16.34 -10.34
C PRO A 14 -15.71 16.27 -10.51
N HIS A 15 -14.93 16.81 -9.56
CA HIS A 15 -13.47 16.81 -9.63
C HIS A 15 -12.87 15.88 -8.56
N LEU A 16 -11.92 15.06 -8.97
CA LEU A 16 -10.95 14.48 -8.04
C LEU A 16 -9.93 15.56 -7.71
N ARG A 17 -9.61 15.74 -6.41
CA ARG A 17 -8.50 16.58 -5.95
C ARG A 17 -7.65 15.81 -4.98
N ILE A 18 -6.35 15.94 -5.15
CA ILE A 18 -5.35 15.36 -4.23
C ILE A 18 -4.40 16.48 -3.87
N ARG A 19 -4.29 16.80 -2.58
CA ARG A 19 -3.43 17.86 -2.07
C ARG A 19 -2.46 17.33 -1.05
N ASP A 20 -1.17 17.57 -1.26
CA ASP A 20 -0.14 17.43 -0.25
C ASP A 20 0.07 18.75 0.50
N TYR A 21 0.76 18.68 1.63
CA TYR A 21 1.13 19.80 2.46
C TYR A 21 2.67 19.85 2.62
N GLY A 22 3.37 19.63 1.51
CA GLY A 22 4.82 19.75 1.41
C GLY A 22 5.28 21.19 1.28
N VAL A 23 6.47 21.38 0.72
CA VAL A 23 7.06 22.73 0.55
C VAL A 23 6.42 23.54 -0.58
N GLY A 24 5.58 22.94 -1.39
CA GLY A 24 5.09 23.53 -2.64
C GLY A 24 6.12 23.43 -3.77
N MET A 25 5.81 24.04 -4.90
CA MET A 25 6.70 24.10 -6.05
C MET A 25 6.82 25.55 -6.54
N THR A 26 8.05 25.94 -6.85
CA THR A 26 8.30 27.19 -7.60
C THR A 26 7.97 27.00 -9.07
N GLU A 27 7.85 28.09 -9.81
CA GLU A 27 7.56 28.07 -11.26
C GLU A 27 8.55 27.19 -12.02
N ASP A 28 9.86 27.34 -11.78
CA ASP A 28 10.93 26.56 -12.42
C ASP A 28 10.76 25.06 -12.17
N VAL A 29 10.38 24.66 -10.95
CA VAL A 29 10.16 23.26 -10.58
C VAL A 29 8.91 22.71 -11.27
N VAL A 30 7.83 23.51 -11.36
CA VAL A 30 6.61 23.10 -12.08
C VAL A 30 6.93 22.83 -13.55
N TYR A 31 7.63 23.74 -14.22
CA TYR A 31 8.04 23.54 -15.61
C TYR A 31 8.95 22.33 -15.78
N ASP A 32 9.93 22.14 -14.90
CA ASP A 32 10.85 21.00 -14.96
C ASP A 32 10.12 19.64 -14.76
N VAL A 33 9.19 19.56 -13.81
CA VAL A 33 8.46 18.32 -13.50
C VAL A 33 7.41 17.97 -14.57
N TYR A 34 6.66 18.98 -15.07
CA TYR A 34 5.49 18.73 -15.91
C TYR A 34 5.77 18.82 -17.41
N ILE A 35 6.77 19.60 -17.86
CA ILE A 35 7.12 19.70 -19.28
C ILE A 35 8.15 18.66 -19.67
N ASN A 36 9.15 18.41 -18.83
CA ASN A 36 10.23 17.46 -19.18
C ASN A 36 9.79 16.01 -18.90
N TYR A 37 9.77 15.18 -19.94
CA TYR A 37 9.60 13.74 -19.82
C TYR A 37 10.86 13.11 -19.21
N MET A 38 10.68 12.17 -18.29
CA MET A 38 11.74 11.41 -17.60
C MET A 38 12.70 12.25 -16.74
N LYS A 39 12.42 13.50 -16.44
CA LYS A 39 13.11 14.25 -15.39
C LYS A 39 12.40 14.01 -14.06
N SER A 40 13.13 13.51 -13.08
CA SER A 40 12.70 13.41 -11.69
C SER A 40 13.82 13.93 -10.83
N ASP A 41 13.53 14.82 -9.90
CA ASP A 41 14.50 15.31 -8.90
C ASP A 41 14.89 14.23 -7.89
N LYS A 42 14.29 13.03 -7.99
CA LYS A 42 14.34 11.94 -7.01
C LYS A 42 15.16 10.73 -7.49
N THR A 43 16.14 10.92 -8.37
CA THR A 43 16.90 9.81 -8.98
C THR A 43 17.96 9.19 -8.07
N ASP A 44 18.34 9.85 -6.96
CA ASP A 44 19.50 9.46 -6.17
C ASP A 44 19.20 8.86 -4.79
N THR A 45 17.92 8.70 -4.42
CA THR A 45 17.56 8.12 -3.12
C THR A 45 16.50 7.02 -3.25
N ASN A 46 16.84 5.83 -2.74
CA ASN A 46 15.87 4.72 -2.57
C ASN A 46 14.78 5.02 -1.50
N SER A 47 14.80 6.20 -0.90
CA SER A 47 13.86 6.60 0.15
C SER A 47 12.58 7.27 -0.38
N GLU A 48 12.49 7.56 -1.69
CA GLU A 48 11.38 8.29 -2.27
C GLU A 48 10.70 7.51 -3.42
N THR A 49 9.37 7.51 -3.40
CA THR A 49 8.54 6.86 -4.40
C THR A 49 8.37 7.77 -5.63
N GLY A 50 9.26 7.78 -6.62
CA GLY A 50 9.02 8.64 -7.78
C GLY A 50 10.21 8.91 -8.69
N CYS A 51 10.90 7.88 -9.24
CA CYS A 51 12.11 8.14 -10.03
C CYS A 51 11.93 8.30 -11.56
N PHE A 52 10.75 8.08 -12.15
CA PHE A 52 10.58 8.14 -13.61
C PHE A 52 9.85 9.38 -14.14
N GLY A 53 9.38 10.30 -13.30
CA GLY A 53 8.67 11.52 -13.71
C GLY A 53 7.34 11.27 -14.47
N ILE A 54 6.89 10.01 -14.58
CA ILE A 54 5.66 9.64 -15.31
C ILE A 54 4.43 9.83 -14.42
N GLY A 55 4.56 9.64 -13.11
CA GLY A 55 3.45 9.71 -12.15
C GLY A 55 2.73 11.07 -12.16
N SER A 56 3.47 12.17 -12.32
CA SER A 56 2.91 13.53 -12.38
C SER A 56 1.98 13.77 -13.56
N LYS A 57 2.06 12.95 -14.62
CA LYS A 57 1.29 13.08 -15.86
C LYS A 57 0.19 12.02 -16.01
N THR A 58 0.04 11.12 -15.04
CA THR A 58 -0.99 10.06 -15.06
C THR A 58 -2.42 10.57 -15.20
N PRO A 59 -2.81 11.76 -14.71
CA PRO A 59 -4.17 12.27 -14.95
C PRO A 59 -4.51 12.39 -16.44
N LEU A 60 -3.53 12.63 -17.34
CA LEU A 60 -3.76 12.69 -18.79
C LEU A 60 -4.10 11.32 -19.43
N ALA A 61 -3.95 10.22 -18.70
CA ALA A 61 -4.45 8.93 -19.15
C ALA A 61 -5.98 8.81 -19.02
N TYR A 62 -6.59 9.63 -18.16
CA TYR A 62 -8.02 9.65 -17.92
C TYR A 62 -8.71 10.88 -18.50
N ALA A 63 -8.11 12.06 -18.32
CA ALA A 63 -8.67 13.36 -18.71
C ALA A 63 -7.75 14.03 -19.75
N ASP A 64 -8.34 14.88 -20.62
CA ASP A 64 -7.57 15.61 -21.62
C ASP A 64 -6.79 16.79 -21.02
N GLN A 65 -7.14 17.18 -19.80
CA GLN A 65 -6.44 18.20 -19.03
C GLN A 65 -6.58 17.98 -17.53
N PHE A 66 -5.64 18.51 -16.77
CA PHE A 66 -5.74 18.61 -15.31
C PHE A 66 -5.09 19.90 -14.80
N ASN A 67 -5.52 20.35 -13.63
CA ASN A 67 -4.97 21.54 -12.99
C ASN A 67 -3.92 21.16 -11.94
N ILE A 68 -2.91 21.99 -11.86
CA ILE A 68 -1.85 21.96 -10.85
C ILE A 68 -1.96 23.28 -10.10
N THR A 69 -2.22 23.24 -8.81
CA THR A 69 -2.17 24.43 -7.96
C THR A 69 -1.01 24.26 -6.99
N THR A 70 -0.07 25.15 -7.04
CA THR A 70 1.04 25.19 -6.08
C THR A 70 0.84 26.30 -5.08
N TYR A 71 1.13 26.02 -3.83
CA TYR A 71 1.12 26.94 -2.70
C TYR A 71 2.54 27.02 -2.17
N ASN A 72 3.17 28.14 -2.37
CA ASN A 72 4.59 28.32 -1.98
C ASN A 72 4.81 29.72 -1.43
N ASP A 73 5.29 29.84 -0.20
CA ASP A 73 5.66 31.08 0.47
C ASP A 73 4.59 32.19 0.39
N GLY A 74 3.32 31.83 0.67
CA GLY A 74 2.20 32.78 0.68
C GLY A 74 1.65 33.13 -0.70
N THR A 75 2.09 32.45 -1.75
CA THR A 75 1.61 32.61 -3.13
C THR A 75 0.97 31.33 -3.62
N MET A 76 -0.25 31.42 -4.14
CA MET A 76 -0.94 30.36 -4.86
C MET A 76 -0.82 30.61 -6.36
N THR A 77 -0.24 29.68 -7.10
CA THR A 77 -0.16 29.74 -8.57
C THR A 77 -0.89 28.56 -9.18
N MET A 78 -1.71 28.80 -10.17
CA MET A 78 -2.52 27.79 -10.84
C MET A 78 -2.09 27.61 -12.29
N TYR A 79 -1.90 26.33 -12.67
CA TYR A 79 -1.56 25.90 -14.02
C TYR A 79 -2.57 24.88 -14.53
N ALA A 80 -2.73 24.81 -15.86
CA ALA A 80 -3.36 23.67 -16.53
C ALA A 80 -2.35 22.94 -17.40
N LEU A 81 -2.26 21.63 -17.25
CA LEU A 81 -1.59 20.78 -18.21
C LEU A 81 -2.65 20.19 -19.15
N VAL A 82 -2.52 20.50 -20.43
CA VAL A 82 -3.47 20.13 -21.48
C VAL A 82 -2.78 19.22 -22.48
N LYS A 83 -3.48 18.17 -22.92
CA LYS A 83 -3.03 17.32 -24.00
C LYS A 83 -3.29 18.00 -25.33
N SER A 84 -2.23 18.38 -26.05
CA SER A 84 -2.37 18.97 -27.38
C SER A 84 -2.81 17.94 -28.43
N GLU A 85 -3.23 18.39 -29.60
CA GLU A 85 -3.61 17.52 -30.72
C GLU A 85 -2.46 16.61 -31.17
N ASP A 86 -1.22 17.06 -31.04
CA ASP A 86 -0.02 16.29 -31.35
C ASP A 86 0.38 15.32 -30.22
N GLY A 87 -0.35 15.29 -29.12
CA GLY A 87 -0.09 14.44 -27.96
C GLY A 87 1.02 14.94 -27.04
N VAL A 88 1.58 16.12 -27.29
CA VAL A 88 2.58 16.76 -26.43
C VAL A 88 1.84 17.57 -25.34
N PRO A 89 2.15 17.36 -24.05
CA PRO A 89 1.51 18.15 -23.00
C PRO A 89 1.93 19.63 -23.07
N GLU A 90 0.98 20.53 -22.96
CA GLU A 90 1.19 21.97 -22.87
C GLU A 90 0.82 22.46 -21.48
N LEU A 91 1.73 23.20 -20.84
CA LEU A 91 1.51 23.81 -19.53
C LEU A 91 1.14 25.29 -19.73
N ASN A 92 -0.01 25.66 -19.22
CA ASN A 92 -0.53 27.04 -19.29
C ASN A 92 -0.71 27.56 -17.86
N GLU A 93 -0.10 28.68 -17.54
CA GLU A 93 -0.34 29.39 -16.28
C GLU A 93 -1.62 30.21 -16.38
N PHE A 94 -2.50 30.09 -15.38
CA PHE A 94 -3.70 30.92 -15.26
C PHE A 94 -3.47 32.21 -14.48
N GLY A 95 -2.52 32.18 -13.54
CA GLY A 95 -2.14 33.32 -12.71
C GLY A 95 -1.72 32.94 -11.30
N SER A 96 -1.30 33.97 -10.58
CA SER A 96 -0.80 33.87 -9.21
C SER A 96 -1.53 34.86 -8.30
N TRP A 97 -1.81 34.44 -7.05
CA TRP A 97 -2.54 35.22 -6.04
C TRP A 97 -1.91 35.05 -4.66
N ASP A 98 -2.00 36.07 -3.83
CA ASP A 98 -1.64 35.95 -2.42
C ASP A 98 -2.58 34.97 -1.71
N THR A 99 -2.06 34.15 -0.81
CA THR A 99 -2.82 33.17 -0.05
C THR A 99 -2.33 33.04 1.39
N GLN A 100 -3.22 32.57 2.27
CA GLN A 100 -2.90 32.19 3.65
C GLN A 100 -2.92 30.66 3.83
N GLU A 101 -3.12 29.91 2.74
CA GLU A 101 -3.09 28.45 2.77
C GLU A 101 -1.68 27.94 3.01
N ASP A 102 -1.58 26.79 3.67
CA ASP A 102 -0.31 26.10 3.88
C ASP A 102 0.35 25.71 2.55
N ASN A 103 1.68 25.69 2.54
CA ASN A 103 2.46 25.25 1.39
C ASN A 103 2.04 23.83 0.95
N GLY A 104 2.23 23.53 -0.32
CA GLY A 104 1.91 22.22 -0.88
C GLY A 104 1.52 22.27 -2.35
N VAL A 105 1.05 21.16 -2.86
CA VAL A 105 0.59 21.02 -4.24
C VAL A 105 -0.77 20.34 -4.29
N GLU A 106 -1.69 20.87 -5.08
CA GLU A 106 -2.97 20.24 -5.39
C GLU A 106 -3.03 19.87 -6.86
N ILE A 107 -3.38 18.62 -7.14
CA ILE A 107 -3.72 18.14 -8.49
C ILE A 107 -5.22 17.94 -8.56
N SER A 108 -5.86 18.47 -9.60
CA SER A 108 -7.30 18.29 -9.80
C SER A 108 -7.68 18.06 -11.26
N PHE A 109 -8.65 17.18 -11.49
CA PHE A 109 -9.21 16.93 -12.81
C PHE A 109 -10.67 16.48 -12.74
N SER A 110 -11.39 16.70 -13.83
CA SER A 110 -12.80 16.32 -13.93
C SER A 110 -12.95 14.81 -14.09
N VAL A 111 -13.92 14.24 -13.39
CA VAL A 111 -14.29 12.83 -13.46
C VAL A 111 -15.71 12.71 -14.03
N LYS A 112 -15.93 11.71 -14.90
CA LYS A 112 -17.25 11.40 -15.44
C LYS A 112 -18.16 10.87 -14.35
N GLU A 113 -19.44 11.21 -14.38
CA GLU A 113 -20.44 10.80 -13.38
C GLU A 113 -20.48 9.26 -13.19
N ASP A 114 -20.44 8.50 -14.28
CA ASP A 114 -20.43 7.05 -14.28
C ASP A 114 -19.21 6.43 -13.56
N ASP A 115 -18.17 7.21 -13.33
CA ASP A 115 -16.92 6.76 -12.72
C ASP A 115 -16.79 7.19 -11.25
N PHE A 116 -17.68 7.99 -10.68
CA PHE A 116 -17.56 8.46 -9.29
C PHE A 116 -17.41 7.30 -8.30
N ASN A 117 -18.23 6.27 -8.43
CA ASN A 117 -18.14 5.08 -7.58
C ASN A 117 -16.85 4.28 -7.79
N LYS A 118 -16.32 4.26 -9.02
CA LYS A 118 -15.05 3.59 -9.31
C LYS A 118 -13.89 4.29 -8.61
N PHE A 119 -13.87 5.64 -8.65
CA PHE A 119 -12.85 6.41 -7.93
C PHE A 119 -12.95 6.23 -6.41
N SER A 120 -14.16 6.23 -5.84
CA SER A 120 -14.36 5.97 -4.41
C SER A 120 -13.88 4.58 -4.00
N ASN A 121 -14.24 3.54 -4.75
CA ASN A 121 -13.82 2.17 -4.47
C ASN A 121 -12.29 2.03 -4.60
N ARG A 122 -11.71 2.63 -5.63
CA ARG A 122 -10.26 2.58 -5.83
C ARG A 122 -9.50 3.34 -4.76
N ALA A 123 -10.02 4.45 -4.26
CA ALA A 123 -9.45 5.17 -3.12
C ALA A 123 -9.39 4.28 -1.85
N VAL A 124 -10.45 3.53 -1.56
CA VAL A 124 -10.43 2.54 -0.46
C VAL A 124 -9.36 1.49 -0.67
N GLU A 125 -9.28 0.90 -1.87
CA GLU A 125 -8.32 -0.16 -2.19
C GLU A 125 -6.87 0.31 -2.04
N VAL A 126 -6.58 1.52 -2.48
CA VAL A 126 -5.22 2.10 -2.45
C VAL A 126 -4.86 2.54 -1.04
N TYR A 127 -5.68 3.38 -0.43
CA TYR A 127 -5.31 4.04 0.83
C TYR A 127 -5.46 3.16 2.07
N LYS A 128 -6.14 2.02 1.98
CA LYS A 128 -6.25 1.07 3.12
C LYS A 128 -4.89 0.53 3.61
N TYR A 129 -3.85 0.61 2.76
CA TYR A 129 -2.50 0.13 3.08
C TYR A 129 -1.56 1.25 3.53
N PHE A 130 -1.97 2.51 3.42
CA PHE A 130 -1.12 3.63 3.81
C PHE A 130 -1.00 3.70 5.34
N ASN A 131 0.22 3.89 5.83
CA ASN A 131 0.47 4.11 7.25
C ASN A 131 -0.13 5.44 7.71
N THR A 132 0.12 6.52 6.94
CA THR A 132 -0.56 7.79 7.10
C THR A 132 -1.66 7.90 6.05
N ARG A 133 -2.89 7.65 6.46
CA ARG A 133 -4.04 7.72 5.56
C ARG A 133 -4.40 9.16 5.25
N PRO A 134 -4.85 9.45 4.01
CA PRO A 134 -5.35 10.78 3.67
C PRO A 134 -6.64 11.11 4.40
N GLU A 135 -6.89 12.40 4.55
CA GLU A 135 -8.21 12.92 4.87
C GLU A 135 -9.07 12.87 3.61
N VAL A 136 -10.08 12.00 3.60
CA VAL A 136 -10.96 11.80 2.44
C VAL A 136 -12.27 12.53 2.64
N SER A 137 -12.66 13.35 1.66
CA SER A 137 -13.92 14.10 1.61
C SER A 137 -14.63 13.93 0.26
N GLY A 138 -15.81 14.54 0.11
CA GLY A 138 -16.57 14.52 -1.15
C GLY A 138 -17.54 13.35 -1.30
N ASN A 139 -17.34 12.24 -0.60
CA ASN A 139 -18.28 11.12 -0.55
C ASN A 139 -18.60 10.82 0.92
N GLY A 140 -19.86 11.06 1.32
CA GLY A 140 -20.32 10.84 2.71
C GLY A 140 -20.31 9.39 3.17
N ASP A 141 -20.33 8.46 2.24
CA ASP A 141 -20.32 7.00 2.50
C ASP A 141 -18.91 6.40 2.46
N PHE A 142 -17.87 7.22 2.23
CA PHE A 142 -16.50 6.74 2.20
C PHE A 142 -16.07 6.24 3.57
N ALA A 143 -15.73 4.95 3.64
CA ALA A 143 -15.20 4.33 4.86
C ALA A 143 -14.19 3.24 4.50
N TYR A 144 -13.15 3.12 5.32
CA TYR A 144 -12.25 1.97 5.23
C TYR A 144 -12.94 0.74 5.81
N PRO A 145 -12.78 -0.45 5.18
CA PRO A 145 -13.33 -1.68 5.72
C PRO A 145 -12.78 -1.96 7.12
N GLU A 146 -13.67 -2.40 8.01
CA GLU A 146 -13.26 -2.87 9.33
C GLU A 146 -12.35 -4.09 9.19
N ARG A 147 -11.18 -4.03 9.82
CA ARG A 147 -10.22 -5.15 9.84
C ARG A 147 -10.39 -5.96 11.11
N LYS A 148 -10.39 -7.28 10.95
CA LYS A 148 -10.37 -8.24 12.06
C LYS A 148 -9.07 -9.02 11.96
N ASP A 149 -8.03 -8.49 12.58
CA ASP A 149 -6.73 -9.13 12.59
C ASP A 149 -6.77 -10.38 13.52
N ILE A 150 -6.20 -11.48 13.04
CA ILE A 150 -5.99 -12.72 13.79
C ILE A 150 -4.75 -12.55 14.66
N ILE A 151 -3.69 -12.02 14.04
CA ILE A 151 -2.40 -11.76 14.68
C ILE A 151 -1.68 -10.63 13.91
N SER A 152 -0.87 -9.85 14.61
CA SER A 152 -0.06 -8.80 14.00
C SER A 152 1.25 -8.59 14.75
N GLY A 153 2.27 -8.16 14.04
CA GLY A 153 3.50 -7.55 14.55
C GLY A 153 3.57 -6.08 14.17
N ASP A 154 4.75 -5.48 14.28
CA ASP A 154 4.95 -4.05 13.99
C ASP A 154 4.83 -3.74 12.48
N THR A 155 5.33 -4.65 11.63
CA THR A 155 5.42 -4.45 10.17
C THR A 155 4.62 -5.47 9.37
N TRP A 156 3.75 -6.21 10.01
CA TRP A 156 2.93 -7.21 9.34
C TRP A 156 1.65 -7.50 10.13
N ARG A 157 0.67 -8.05 9.44
CA ARG A 157 -0.58 -8.55 10.04
C ARG A 157 -1.20 -9.64 9.19
N ILE A 158 -1.94 -10.52 9.82
CA ILE A 158 -2.80 -11.52 9.19
C ILE A 158 -4.22 -11.26 9.66
N SER A 159 -5.13 -11.01 8.71
CA SER A 159 -6.52 -10.69 9.00
C SER A 159 -7.44 -11.83 8.58
N LYS A 160 -8.62 -11.90 9.18
CA LYS A 160 -9.69 -12.77 8.67
C LYS A 160 -10.07 -12.30 7.27
N GLY A 161 -9.97 -13.19 6.31
CA GLY A 161 -10.21 -12.89 4.90
C GLY A 161 -11.08 -13.92 4.22
N SER A 162 -11.51 -13.60 2.99
CA SER A 162 -12.12 -14.53 2.07
C SER A 162 -11.06 -15.43 1.44
N TYR A 163 -11.46 -16.55 0.87
CA TYR A 163 -10.57 -17.50 0.18
C TYR A 163 -9.83 -16.88 -1.02
N SER A 164 -10.28 -15.70 -1.49
CA SER A 164 -9.68 -14.93 -2.59
C SER A 164 -8.64 -13.89 -2.15
N ASP A 165 -8.49 -13.67 -0.83
CA ASP A 165 -7.58 -12.67 -0.34
C ASP A 165 -6.17 -13.27 -0.24
N ASN A 166 -5.27 -12.82 -1.11
CA ASN A 166 -3.87 -13.24 -1.13
C ASN A 166 -3.01 -12.32 -0.25
N THR A 167 -1.85 -12.83 0.14
CA THR A 167 -0.83 -12.02 0.79
C THR A 167 -0.41 -10.85 -0.10
N VAL A 168 -0.28 -9.69 0.52
CA VAL A 168 0.16 -8.45 -0.09
C VAL A 168 1.45 -7.99 0.58
N VAL A 169 2.46 -7.61 -0.20
CA VAL A 169 3.62 -6.89 0.31
C VAL A 169 3.42 -5.39 0.07
N VAL A 170 3.74 -4.58 1.08
CA VAL A 170 3.64 -3.12 1.00
C VAL A 170 5.05 -2.55 1.04
N MET A 171 5.44 -1.88 -0.03
CA MET A 171 6.73 -1.22 -0.16
C MET A 171 6.51 0.29 -0.28
N GLY A 172 6.92 1.02 0.72
CA GLY A 172 6.48 2.41 0.90
C GLY A 172 4.97 2.45 1.19
N ASN A 173 4.20 3.13 0.34
CA ASN A 173 2.74 3.16 0.44
C ASN A 173 2.05 2.32 -0.67
N VAL A 174 2.82 1.59 -1.48
CA VAL A 174 2.27 0.82 -2.59
C VAL A 174 2.15 -0.64 -2.19
N ALA A 175 0.96 -1.18 -2.37
CA ALA A 175 0.63 -2.56 -2.09
C ALA A 175 0.72 -3.42 -3.36
N TYR A 176 1.50 -4.49 -3.28
CA TYR A 176 1.69 -5.44 -4.37
C TYR A 176 1.14 -6.80 -3.97
N PRO A 177 0.07 -7.29 -4.60
CA PRO A 177 -0.37 -8.67 -4.42
C PRO A 177 0.74 -9.64 -4.82
N VAL A 178 1.01 -10.63 -3.97
CA VAL A 178 2.03 -11.64 -4.26
C VAL A 178 1.42 -12.77 -5.06
N ASP A 179 2.02 -13.08 -6.22
CA ASP A 179 1.63 -14.22 -7.04
C ASP A 179 2.19 -15.52 -6.43
N VAL A 180 1.32 -16.32 -5.85
CA VAL A 180 1.68 -17.59 -5.19
C VAL A 180 2.26 -18.63 -6.16
N TRP A 181 1.99 -18.50 -7.48
CA TRP A 181 2.48 -19.43 -8.50
C TRP A 181 3.96 -19.26 -8.83
N GLN A 182 4.58 -18.20 -8.35
CA GLN A 182 6.01 -17.96 -8.51
C GLN A 182 6.86 -18.78 -7.52
N PHE A 183 6.21 -19.47 -6.56
CA PHE A 183 6.86 -20.30 -5.55
C PHE A 183 6.57 -21.79 -5.78
N GLU A 184 7.53 -22.65 -5.41
CA GLU A 184 7.38 -24.10 -5.53
C GLU A 184 6.16 -24.62 -4.76
N TYR A 185 5.53 -25.67 -5.29
CA TYR A 185 4.22 -26.16 -4.79
C TYR A 185 4.24 -26.49 -3.29
N ASP A 186 5.27 -27.16 -2.82
CA ASP A 186 5.39 -27.63 -1.44
C ASP A 186 6.25 -26.70 -0.57
N SER A 187 6.57 -25.49 -1.06
CA SER A 187 7.37 -24.55 -0.27
C SER A 187 6.57 -23.94 0.89
N LYS A 188 7.28 -23.61 1.97
CA LYS A 188 6.69 -22.90 3.13
C LYS A 188 6.12 -21.55 2.72
N GLU A 189 6.78 -20.87 1.80
CA GLU A 189 6.35 -19.57 1.26
C GLU A 189 4.97 -19.69 0.64
N ARG A 190 4.79 -20.66 -0.25
CA ARG A 190 3.50 -20.86 -0.91
C ARG A 190 2.39 -21.21 0.08
N GLY A 191 2.68 -22.04 1.09
CA GLY A 191 1.76 -22.34 2.17
C GLY A 191 1.35 -21.09 2.93
N PHE A 192 2.32 -20.23 3.29
CA PHE A 192 2.07 -18.98 4.00
C PHE A 192 1.31 -17.94 3.14
N LEU A 193 1.61 -17.83 1.85
CA LEU A 193 1.05 -16.84 0.94
C LEU A 193 -0.48 -16.97 0.72
N HIS A 194 -1.06 -18.10 1.13
CA HIS A 194 -2.52 -18.27 1.13
C HIS A 194 -3.24 -17.62 2.32
N ASN A 195 -2.51 -16.93 3.20
CA ASN A 195 -3.13 -16.10 4.23
C ASN A 195 -3.50 -14.73 3.64
N ASN A 196 -4.50 -14.07 4.26
CA ASN A 196 -4.76 -12.65 4.04
C ASN A 196 -3.76 -11.83 4.87
N ALA A 197 -2.49 -11.89 4.46
CA ALA A 197 -1.41 -11.22 5.15
C ALA A 197 -1.02 -9.93 4.44
N VAL A 198 -0.65 -8.92 5.22
CA VAL A 198 -0.02 -7.69 4.73
C VAL A 198 1.35 -7.62 5.39
N ILE A 199 2.41 -7.53 4.60
CA ILE A 199 3.79 -7.49 5.07
C ILE A 199 4.45 -6.22 4.55
N GLU A 200 4.92 -5.37 5.44
CA GLU A 200 5.68 -4.17 5.05
C GLU A 200 7.14 -4.55 4.83
N VAL A 201 7.70 -4.07 3.73
CA VAL A 201 9.10 -4.27 3.35
C VAL A 201 9.75 -2.93 3.02
N PRO A 202 11.06 -2.77 3.30
CA PRO A 202 11.79 -1.55 2.93
C PRO A 202 11.75 -1.29 1.42
N ILE A 203 11.80 -0.01 1.05
CA ILE A 203 11.93 0.38 -0.36
C ILE A 203 13.27 -0.14 -0.89
N GLY A 204 13.23 -0.84 -2.02
CA GLY A 204 14.40 -1.44 -2.66
C GLY A 204 14.63 -2.92 -2.32
N ASP A 205 13.91 -3.48 -1.35
CA ASP A 205 13.99 -4.93 -1.04
C ASP A 205 13.36 -5.81 -2.13
N LEU A 206 12.46 -5.24 -2.93
CA LEU A 206 11.82 -5.95 -4.04
C LEU A 206 11.92 -5.11 -5.32
N ASN A 207 12.06 -5.78 -6.46
CA ASN A 207 11.99 -5.13 -7.76
C ASN A 207 10.55 -5.05 -8.25
N VAL A 208 10.21 -3.91 -8.80
CA VAL A 208 8.89 -3.65 -9.39
C VAL A 208 9.01 -3.48 -10.91
N ALA A 209 7.97 -3.86 -11.62
CA ALA A 209 7.87 -3.61 -13.05
C ALA A 209 7.98 -2.10 -13.35
N PRO A 210 8.42 -1.70 -14.54
CA PRO A 210 8.52 -0.29 -14.92
C PRO A 210 7.19 0.48 -14.77
N SER A 211 6.05 -0.21 -14.92
CA SER A 211 4.71 0.36 -14.66
C SER A 211 4.43 0.65 -13.18
N ARG A 212 5.19 0.06 -12.26
CA ARG A 212 4.99 0.08 -10.79
C ARG A 212 3.66 -0.50 -10.30
N GLU A 213 2.96 -1.22 -11.14
CA GLU A 213 1.68 -1.86 -10.80
C GLU A 213 1.83 -3.31 -10.36
N ALA A 214 3.00 -3.90 -10.56
CA ALA A 214 3.29 -5.29 -10.24
C ALA A 214 4.75 -5.49 -9.79
N LEU A 215 4.99 -6.60 -9.08
CA LEU A 215 6.34 -7.06 -8.78
C LEU A 215 7.00 -7.66 -10.02
N GLU A 216 8.30 -7.46 -10.16
CA GLU A 216 9.13 -8.19 -11.11
C GLU A 216 9.73 -9.40 -10.40
N TYR A 217 9.29 -10.62 -10.74
CA TYR A 217 9.68 -11.86 -10.07
C TYR A 217 11.04 -12.38 -10.55
N ASN A 218 12.09 -11.62 -10.24
CA ASN A 218 13.46 -12.08 -10.39
C ASN A 218 13.99 -12.69 -9.06
N GLU A 219 15.21 -13.20 -9.09
CA GLU A 219 15.83 -13.86 -7.93
C GLU A 219 15.89 -12.94 -6.70
N HIS A 220 16.14 -11.64 -6.88
CA HIS A 220 16.17 -10.66 -5.80
C HIS A 220 14.80 -10.54 -5.11
N THR A 221 13.74 -10.35 -5.90
CA THR A 221 12.36 -10.24 -5.39
C THR A 221 11.91 -11.52 -4.68
N LEU A 222 12.16 -12.69 -5.28
CA LEU A 222 11.79 -13.96 -4.65
C LEU A 222 12.51 -14.16 -3.30
N LYS A 223 13.80 -13.87 -3.23
CA LYS A 223 14.57 -13.92 -1.97
C LYS A 223 14.07 -12.89 -0.96
N GLY A 224 13.73 -11.68 -1.40
CA GLY A 224 13.17 -10.63 -0.55
C GLY A 224 11.86 -11.04 0.09
N ILE A 225 10.95 -11.63 -0.69
CA ILE A 225 9.66 -12.14 -0.18
C ILE A 225 9.89 -13.30 0.79
N SER A 226 10.75 -14.27 0.45
CA SER A 226 11.09 -15.39 1.34
C SER A 226 11.64 -14.91 2.68
N LYS A 227 12.56 -13.94 2.66
CA LYS A 227 13.12 -13.32 3.88
C LYS A 227 12.05 -12.61 4.72
N ALA A 228 11.11 -11.90 4.06
CA ALA A 228 10.01 -11.24 4.74
C ALA A 228 9.07 -12.25 5.43
N ILE A 229 8.75 -13.36 4.75
CA ILE A 229 7.96 -14.45 5.31
C ILE A 229 8.69 -15.11 6.48
N ASP A 230 10.00 -15.38 6.37
CA ASP A 230 10.80 -15.97 7.45
C ASP A 230 10.79 -15.10 8.70
N ARG A 231 10.92 -13.78 8.55
CA ARG A 231 10.79 -12.83 9.66
C ARG A 231 9.42 -12.93 10.31
N VAL A 232 8.34 -12.91 9.53
CA VAL A 232 6.97 -13.01 10.04
C VAL A 232 6.77 -14.34 10.77
N MET A 233 7.23 -15.45 10.21
CA MET A 233 7.12 -16.76 10.85
C MET A 233 7.88 -16.84 12.17
N ALA A 234 9.07 -16.24 12.27
CA ALA A 234 9.84 -16.17 13.52
C ALA A 234 9.09 -15.34 14.59
N GLU A 235 8.54 -14.19 14.23
CA GLU A 235 7.74 -13.37 15.16
C GLU A 235 6.44 -14.07 15.61
N ILE A 236 5.81 -14.85 14.72
CA ILE A 236 4.68 -15.71 15.06
C ILE A 236 5.12 -16.78 16.07
N ALA A 237 6.25 -17.45 15.84
CA ALA A 237 6.80 -18.46 16.74
C ALA A 237 7.02 -17.89 18.15
N ASP A 238 7.65 -16.71 18.26
CA ASP A 238 7.83 -15.99 19.53
C ASP A 238 6.49 -15.71 20.23
N SER A 239 5.51 -15.21 19.47
CA SER A 239 4.15 -14.93 19.98
C SER A 239 3.46 -16.20 20.50
N ILE A 240 3.66 -17.34 19.83
CA ILE A 240 3.14 -18.63 20.25
C ILE A 240 3.80 -19.08 21.56
N GLY A 241 5.11 -18.92 21.67
CA GLY A 241 5.86 -19.19 22.90
C GLY A 241 5.28 -18.44 24.11
N VAL A 242 4.94 -17.15 23.93
CA VAL A 242 4.28 -16.34 24.97
C VAL A 242 2.88 -16.87 25.32
N ARG A 243 2.09 -17.31 24.33
CA ARG A 243 0.77 -17.91 24.56
C ARG A 243 0.88 -19.25 25.29
N PHE A 244 1.84 -20.11 24.91
CA PHE A 244 2.07 -21.38 25.58
C PHE A 244 2.57 -21.22 27.03
N ALA A 245 3.41 -20.21 27.29
CA ALA A 245 3.84 -19.91 28.66
C ALA A 245 2.69 -19.60 29.64
N LYS A 246 1.55 -19.16 29.12
CA LYS A 246 0.31 -18.90 29.90
C LYS A 246 -0.57 -20.14 30.05
N ALA A 247 -0.28 -21.21 29.33
CA ALA A 247 -1.05 -22.46 29.42
C ALA A 247 -0.70 -23.21 30.73
N ASN A 248 -1.72 -23.51 31.51
CA ASN A 248 -1.56 -24.22 32.80
C ASN A 248 -1.62 -25.75 32.63
N SER A 249 -1.90 -26.23 31.43
CA SER A 249 -2.02 -27.63 31.14
C SER A 249 -1.72 -27.93 29.68
N TRP A 250 -1.33 -29.17 29.42
CA TRP A 250 -1.13 -29.68 28.06
C TRP A 250 -2.37 -29.50 27.19
N TRP A 251 -3.59 -29.67 27.75
CA TRP A 251 -4.84 -29.49 27.05
C TRP A 251 -5.07 -28.05 26.57
N GLN A 252 -4.69 -27.08 27.40
CA GLN A 252 -4.74 -25.67 26.99
C GLN A 252 -3.74 -25.37 25.88
N ALA A 253 -2.50 -25.90 25.98
CA ALA A 253 -1.52 -25.74 24.91
C ALA A 253 -2.01 -26.38 23.58
N LYS A 254 -2.60 -27.57 23.63
CA LYS A 254 -3.16 -28.24 22.44
C LYS A 254 -4.35 -27.46 21.86
N ALA A 255 -5.18 -26.86 22.68
CA ALA A 255 -6.28 -26.00 22.21
C ALA A 255 -5.75 -24.74 21.50
N ILE A 256 -4.73 -24.09 22.09
CA ILE A 256 -4.05 -22.94 21.46
C ILE A 256 -3.42 -23.34 20.13
N GLN A 257 -2.71 -24.47 20.07
CA GLN A 257 -2.13 -25.00 18.83
C GLN A 257 -3.20 -25.15 17.73
N ARG A 258 -4.30 -25.83 18.07
CA ARG A 258 -5.41 -26.08 17.11
C ARG A 258 -6.05 -24.80 16.60
N GLU A 259 -6.25 -23.82 17.48
CA GLU A 259 -6.78 -22.52 17.11
C GLU A 259 -5.87 -21.84 16.10
N ILE A 260 -4.57 -21.77 16.37
CA ILE A 260 -3.60 -21.09 15.52
C ILE A 260 -3.45 -21.81 14.17
N VAL A 261 -3.28 -23.14 14.15
CA VAL A 261 -3.13 -23.92 12.91
C VAL A 261 -4.40 -23.84 12.03
N ARG A 262 -5.56 -23.72 12.64
CA ARG A 262 -6.82 -23.56 11.90
C ARG A 262 -6.94 -22.19 11.26
N GLU A 263 -6.45 -21.15 11.91
CA GLU A 263 -6.62 -19.76 11.47
C GLU A 263 -5.52 -19.29 10.53
N ILE A 264 -4.29 -19.83 10.67
CA ILE A 264 -3.12 -19.42 9.89
C ILE A 264 -2.59 -20.60 9.08
N LYS A 265 -2.50 -20.46 7.78
CA LYS A 265 -2.01 -21.50 6.86
C LYS A 265 -0.49 -21.47 6.76
N GLY A 266 0.10 -22.63 6.45
CA GLY A 266 1.54 -22.74 6.17
C GLY A 266 2.46 -22.65 7.40
N ILE A 267 1.91 -22.57 8.61
CA ILE A 267 2.70 -22.46 9.84
C ILE A 267 2.96 -23.80 10.53
N GLY A 268 2.48 -24.91 9.97
CA GLY A 268 2.66 -26.24 10.56
C GLY A 268 4.13 -26.70 10.68
N SER A 269 5.04 -26.02 9.99
CA SER A 269 6.49 -26.25 10.09
C SER A 269 7.17 -25.52 11.26
N ILE A 270 6.45 -24.69 12.01
CA ILE A 270 6.98 -23.99 13.18
C ILE A 270 7.11 -25.01 14.33
N GLU A 271 8.36 -25.32 14.73
CA GLU A 271 8.66 -26.31 15.76
C GLU A 271 8.03 -25.93 17.11
N GLU A 272 7.98 -24.65 17.44
CA GLU A 272 7.38 -24.09 18.66
C GLU A 272 5.90 -24.45 18.78
N LEU A 273 5.20 -24.63 17.64
CA LEU A 273 3.80 -25.07 17.63
C LEU A 273 3.61 -26.51 18.04
N SER A 274 4.64 -27.35 17.90
CA SER A 274 4.54 -28.77 18.20
C SER A 274 5.02 -29.12 19.59
N MET A 275 5.65 -28.21 20.33
CA MET A 275 6.30 -28.48 21.61
C MET A 275 5.71 -27.70 22.78
N PHE A 276 5.42 -28.37 23.86
CA PHE A 276 5.00 -27.75 25.14
C PHE A 276 5.76 -28.39 26.30
N ASN A 277 6.50 -27.58 27.08
CA ASN A 277 7.32 -28.03 28.21
C ASN A 277 8.27 -29.21 27.85
N GLY A 278 8.90 -29.14 26.66
CA GLY A 278 9.84 -30.12 26.15
C GLY A 278 9.22 -31.45 25.69
N ARG A 279 7.90 -31.50 25.51
CA ARG A 279 7.17 -32.65 24.96
C ARG A 279 6.39 -32.29 23.75
N SER A 280 6.34 -33.20 22.77
CA SER A 280 5.54 -33.00 21.57
C SER A 280 4.03 -32.96 21.90
N LEU A 281 3.33 -31.97 21.37
CA LEU A 281 1.89 -31.90 21.45
C LEU A 281 1.21 -32.98 20.59
N ASP A 282 1.94 -33.60 19.67
CA ASP A 282 1.43 -34.64 18.76
C ASP A 282 1.57 -36.06 19.31
N ASP A 283 2.33 -36.21 20.43
CA ASP A 283 2.56 -37.54 21.08
C ASP A 283 1.30 -38.07 21.81
N TYR A 284 0.20 -37.35 21.85
CA TYR A 284 -1.01 -37.75 22.55
C TYR A 284 -2.20 -37.88 21.62
N PRO A 285 -3.08 -38.88 21.86
CA PRO A 285 -4.20 -39.17 20.98
C PRO A 285 -5.14 -37.98 20.84
N GLU A 286 -5.68 -37.84 19.63
CA GLU A 286 -6.74 -36.88 19.37
C GLU A 286 -7.97 -37.18 20.26
N LEU A 287 -8.43 -36.19 21.02
CA LEU A 287 -9.74 -36.25 21.64
C LEU A 287 -10.78 -36.02 20.56
N TYR A 288 -11.58 -37.01 20.30
CA TYR A 288 -12.81 -36.94 19.53
C TYR A 288 -13.87 -36.10 20.26
#